data_7bfd3c434fe2a0d56d857bc73b3f1fb6
#
_entry.id   7bfd3c434fe2a0d56d857bc73b3f1fb6
#
_cell.length_a   1.000
_cell.length_b   1.000
_cell.length_c   1.000
_cell.angle_alpha   90.00
_cell.angle_beta   90.00
_cell.angle_gamma   90.00
#
_symmetry.space_group_name_H-M   'P 1'
#
loop_
_entity.id
_entity.type
_entity.pdbx_description
1 polymer ?
#
loop_
_entity_poly.entity_id
_entity_poly.type
_entity_poly.pdbx_seq_one_letter_code
_entity_poly.pdbx_strand_id
1 'polypeptide(L)'
;MLDVEKSIDAVYDYLTEEWNHEACSIPLEIVVDEPKGSAEELAQVTDVLGSFTTSYKTSGSSRSANVANGCSLINGTTLYPGEEFSTYKTVSPFSVANGYYMAGSYVSGKVVDSLGGGICQVSTTLYNAVLLAELEVTERYNHSMIVGYVDPSADAAIAESSGKDFKFVNNTDAPIYIEGYTQITFNIYGKETRAAGHSVRYESEVLETITPPADQIYADAGQPIGYIVTESAHIGYKARLWKITMENGVEVSREQVNSSTYKMVPRSATVGTATSDPQAYEEIMAAISTANI
;
A
#
# COMPACT_ATOMS: atom_id res chain seq x y z
N MET A 1 -4.76 -25.43 -24.17
CA MET A 1 -6.19 -25.50 -23.77
C MET A 1 -7.00 -25.97 -24.95
N LEU A 2 -8.18 -26.68 -24.77
CA LEU A 2 -9.07 -27.02 -25.87
C LEU A 2 -9.73 -25.72 -26.38
N ASP A 3 -9.69 -25.49 -27.71
CA ASP A 3 -10.53 -24.48 -28.36
C ASP A 3 -11.92 -25.10 -28.57
N VAL A 4 -12.82 -24.82 -27.64
CA VAL A 4 -14.14 -25.45 -27.59
C VAL A 4 -14.98 -25.06 -28.80
N GLU A 5 -14.99 -23.79 -29.22
CA GLU A 5 -15.76 -23.31 -30.36
C GLU A 5 -15.30 -23.95 -31.66
N LYS A 6 -14.02 -23.85 -31.98
CA LYS A 6 -13.47 -24.48 -33.18
C LYS A 6 -13.59 -26.00 -33.17
N SER A 7 -13.45 -26.63 -31.98
CA SER A 7 -13.61 -28.08 -31.87
C SER A 7 -15.07 -28.51 -32.12
N ILE A 8 -16.06 -27.72 -31.68
CA ILE A 8 -17.47 -27.96 -31.98
C ILE A 8 -17.73 -27.81 -33.47
N ASP A 9 -17.22 -26.74 -34.09
CA ASP A 9 -17.38 -26.51 -35.52
C ASP A 9 -16.79 -27.67 -36.34
N ALA A 10 -15.54 -28.06 -36.00
CA ALA A 10 -14.87 -29.18 -36.68
C ALA A 10 -15.64 -30.52 -36.56
N VAL A 11 -16.21 -30.79 -35.38
CA VAL A 11 -17.06 -32.00 -35.19
C VAL A 11 -18.36 -31.89 -35.93
N TYR A 12 -18.99 -30.72 -35.92
CA TYR A 12 -20.28 -30.49 -36.63
C TYR A 12 -20.10 -30.64 -38.15
N ASP A 13 -19.10 -30.00 -38.73
CA ASP A 13 -18.81 -30.04 -40.16
C ASP A 13 -18.51 -31.47 -40.61
N TYR A 14 -17.67 -32.20 -39.87
CA TYR A 14 -17.39 -33.59 -40.18
C TYR A 14 -18.63 -34.47 -40.11
N LEU A 15 -19.49 -34.32 -39.07
CA LEU A 15 -20.70 -35.13 -38.91
C LEU A 15 -21.75 -34.83 -39.97
N THR A 16 -21.80 -33.61 -40.50
CA THR A 16 -22.81 -33.18 -41.48
C THR A 16 -22.38 -33.40 -42.93
N GLU A 17 -21.09 -33.33 -43.22
CA GLU A 17 -20.56 -33.33 -44.58
C GLU A 17 -19.79 -34.60 -44.95
N GLU A 18 -19.10 -35.24 -44.00
CA GLU A 18 -18.13 -36.29 -44.31
C GLU A 18 -18.45 -37.65 -43.66
N TRP A 19 -19.26 -37.70 -42.60
CA TRP A 19 -19.44 -38.91 -41.80
C TRP A 19 -20.23 -40.00 -42.56
N ASN A 20 -19.60 -41.18 -42.69
CA ASN A 20 -20.15 -42.35 -43.32
C ASN A 20 -20.89 -43.30 -42.37
N HIS A 21 -21.25 -42.88 -41.16
CA HIS A 21 -21.87 -43.64 -40.08
C HIS A 21 -21.02 -44.76 -39.45
N GLU A 22 -19.70 -44.74 -39.69
CA GLU A 22 -18.74 -45.64 -39.05
C GLU A 22 -18.00 -44.97 -37.90
N ALA A 23 -17.33 -45.77 -37.06
CA ALA A 23 -16.50 -45.22 -35.97
C ALA A 23 -15.33 -44.42 -36.54
N CYS A 24 -15.16 -43.19 -36.07
CA CYS A 24 -14.13 -42.27 -36.50
C CYS A 24 -13.44 -41.56 -35.33
N SER A 25 -12.34 -40.92 -35.64
CA SER A 25 -11.63 -40.02 -34.71
C SER A 25 -11.52 -38.64 -35.36
N ILE A 26 -12.03 -37.62 -34.68
CA ILE A 26 -11.95 -36.23 -35.13
C ILE A 26 -10.91 -35.54 -34.30
N PRO A 27 -9.85 -34.94 -34.91
CA PRO A 27 -8.87 -34.14 -34.15
C PRO A 27 -9.58 -32.88 -33.64
N LEU A 28 -9.41 -32.62 -32.34
CA LEU A 28 -9.91 -31.40 -31.72
C LEU A 28 -8.88 -30.28 -31.82
N GLU A 29 -9.38 -29.07 -32.01
CA GLU A 29 -8.51 -27.87 -32.03
C GLU A 29 -8.01 -27.51 -30.66
N ILE A 30 -6.73 -27.20 -30.55
CA ILE A 30 -6.09 -26.76 -29.33
C ILE A 30 -5.52 -25.35 -29.50
N VAL A 31 -5.75 -24.51 -28.52
CA VAL A 31 -5.03 -23.26 -28.36
C VAL A 31 -3.84 -23.52 -27.45
N VAL A 32 -2.65 -23.24 -27.95
CA VAL A 32 -1.43 -23.22 -27.12
C VAL A 32 -1.47 -21.92 -26.33
N ASP A 33 -1.59 -22.03 -25.02
CA ASP A 33 -1.47 -20.89 -24.11
C ASP A 33 0.01 -20.69 -23.84
N GLU A 34 0.62 -19.82 -24.61
CA GLU A 34 2.04 -19.49 -24.45
C GLU A 34 2.20 -18.68 -23.13
N PRO A 35 3.18 -19.03 -22.30
CA PRO A 35 3.47 -18.24 -21.13
C PRO A 35 3.88 -16.83 -21.54
N LYS A 36 3.50 -15.84 -20.75
CA LYS A 36 3.91 -14.46 -20.96
C LYS A 36 5.43 -14.35 -20.81
N GLY A 37 6.08 -13.79 -21.81
CA GLY A 37 7.53 -13.65 -21.90
C GLY A 37 8.28 -14.95 -22.23
N SER A 38 9.51 -14.80 -22.66
CA SER A 38 10.40 -15.90 -22.97
C SER A 38 11.36 -16.20 -21.82
N ALA A 39 11.99 -17.39 -21.87
CA ALA A 39 13.05 -17.74 -20.92
C ALA A 39 14.25 -16.78 -21.03
N GLU A 40 14.52 -16.30 -22.23
CA GLU A 40 15.61 -15.34 -22.53
C GLU A 40 15.32 -13.97 -21.93
N GLU A 41 14.08 -13.51 -21.95
CA GLU A 41 13.66 -12.25 -21.31
C GLU A 41 13.76 -12.36 -19.79
N LEU A 42 13.25 -13.43 -19.20
CA LEU A 42 13.31 -13.65 -17.75
C LEU A 42 14.74 -13.87 -17.25
N ALA A 43 15.63 -14.44 -18.06
CA ALA A 43 17.05 -14.58 -17.72
C ALA A 43 17.81 -13.26 -17.58
N GLN A 44 17.20 -12.13 -18.00
CA GLN A 44 17.78 -10.79 -17.80
C GLN A 44 17.53 -10.23 -16.39
N VAL A 45 16.66 -10.85 -15.60
CA VAL A 45 16.34 -10.42 -14.22
C VAL A 45 17.41 -10.95 -13.27
N THR A 46 18.55 -10.26 -13.19
CA THR A 46 19.75 -10.74 -12.48
C THR A 46 20.17 -9.83 -11.32
N ASP A 47 19.80 -8.57 -11.35
CA ASP A 47 20.33 -7.56 -10.44
C ASP A 47 19.24 -7.02 -9.49
N VAL A 48 19.63 -6.61 -8.28
CA VAL A 48 18.73 -5.88 -7.37
C VAL A 48 18.80 -4.40 -7.74
N LEU A 49 17.74 -3.90 -8.36
CA LEU A 49 17.62 -2.49 -8.75
C LEU A 49 17.28 -1.58 -7.58
N GLY A 50 16.48 -2.08 -6.63
CA GLY A 50 16.08 -1.35 -5.44
C GLY A 50 15.63 -2.28 -4.33
N SER A 51 15.93 -1.92 -3.09
CA SER A 51 15.55 -2.71 -1.90
C SER A 51 15.19 -1.76 -0.74
N PHE A 52 14.09 -2.05 -0.05
CA PHE A 52 13.69 -1.27 1.11
C PHE A 52 13.01 -2.14 2.16
N THR A 53 13.22 -1.78 3.44
CA THR A 53 12.68 -2.50 4.59
C THR A 53 12.08 -1.50 5.58
N THR A 54 10.93 -1.83 6.13
CA THR A 54 10.41 -1.19 7.34
C THR A 54 10.19 -2.22 8.44
N SER A 55 9.88 -1.77 9.66
CA SER A 55 9.69 -2.68 10.80
C SER A 55 8.29 -2.54 11.40
N TYR A 56 7.65 -3.66 11.70
CA TYR A 56 6.38 -3.73 12.45
C TYR A 56 6.47 -4.58 13.72
N LYS A 57 7.67 -4.75 14.27
CA LYS A 57 7.93 -5.61 15.45
C LYS A 57 7.09 -5.26 16.68
N THR A 58 6.62 -4.02 16.80
CA THR A 58 5.77 -3.55 17.89
C THR A 58 4.26 -3.70 17.62
N SER A 59 3.89 -4.26 16.47
CA SER A 59 2.48 -4.43 16.07
C SER A 59 1.84 -5.63 16.74
N GLY A 60 0.54 -5.54 17.04
CA GLY A 60 -0.25 -6.68 17.46
C GLY A 60 -0.40 -7.74 16.37
N SER A 61 -0.85 -8.94 16.75
CA SER A 61 -0.92 -10.12 15.87
C SER A 61 -1.76 -9.90 14.61
N SER A 62 -2.95 -9.31 14.75
CA SER A 62 -3.85 -9.03 13.61
C SER A 62 -3.19 -8.12 12.58
N ARG A 63 -2.57 -7.01 13.02
CA ARG A 63 -1.84 -6.09 12.13
C ARG A 63 -0.66 -6.78 11.46
N SER A 64 0.09 -7.58 12.23
CA SER A 64 1.23 -8.35 11.70
C SER A 64 0.80 -9.36 10.64
N ALA A 65 -0.33 -10.05 10.85
CA ALA A 65 -0.90 -10.97 9.88
C ALA A 65 -1.33 -10.24 8.58
N ASN A 66 -1.97 -9.06 8.68
CA ASN A 66 -2.35 -8.25 7.53
C ASN A 66 -1.14 -7.83 6.70
N VAL A 67 -0.07 -7.38 7.37
CA VAL A 67 1.18 -6.96 6.71
C VAL A 67 1.83 -8.14 5.99
N ALA A 68 1.94 -9.29 6.66
CA ALA A 68 2.49 -10.49 6.06
C ALA A 68 1.67 -10.98 4.85
N ASN A 69 0.34 -10.93 4.96
CA ASN A 69 -0.58 -11.28 3.87
C ASN A 69 -0.39 -10.37 2.66
N GLY A 70 -0.36 -9.03 2.87
CA GLY A 70 -0.13 -8.08 1.78
C GLY A 70 1.22 -8.27 1.09
N CYS A 71 2.30 -8.54 1.85
CA CYS A 71 3.60 -8.87 1.27
C CYS A 71 3.54 -10.15 0.42
N SER A 72 2.84 -11.18 0.89
CA SER A 72 2.70 -12.46 0.18
C SER A 72 1.91 -12.31 -1.13
N LEU A 73 0.89 -11.45 -1.16
CA LEU A 73 0.08 -11.19 -2.35
C LEU A 73 0.88 -10.42 -3.45
N ILE A 74 1.84 -9.61 -3.05
CA ILE A 74 2.70 -8.85 -3.99
C ILE A 74 3.90 -9.70 -4.43
N ASN A 75 4.40 -10.57 -3.56
CA ASN A 75 5.55 -11.40 -3.84
C ASN A 75 5.35 -12.27 -5.09
N GLY A 76 6.35 -12.36 -5.94
CA GLY A 76 6.30 -13.17 -7.16
C GLY A 76 5.74 -12.43 -8.38
N THR A 77 5.41 -11.14 -8.24
CA THR A 77 4.91 -10.34 -9.37
C THR A 77 6.04 -10.08 -10.36
N THR A 78 5.80 -10.40 -11.63
CA THR A 78 6.65 -10.03 -12.76
C THR A 78 5.94 -8.99 -13.61
N LEU A 79 6.63 -7.89 -13.94
CA LEU A 79 6.13 -6.85 -14.84
C LEU A 79 7.04 -6.75 -16.06
N TYR A 80 6.45 -6.85 -17.23
CA TYR A 80 7.15 -6.62 -18.50
C TYR A 80 7.24 -5.13 -18.83
N PRO A 81 8.13 -4.71 -19.74
CA PRO A 81 8.27 -3.31 -20.13
C PRO A 81 6.93 -2.65 -20.48
N GLY A 82 6.67 -1.48 -19.92
CA GLY A 82 5.45 -0.70 -20.11
C GLY A 82 4.24 -1.15 -19.27
N GLU A 83 4.34 -2.20 -18.48
CA GLU A 83 3.23 -2.64 -17.63
C GLU A 83 3.14 -1.83 -16.33
N GLU A 84 1.90 -1.49 -15.97
CA GLU A 84 1.59 -0.81 -14.72
C GLU A 84 1.19 -1.80 -13.63
N PHE A 85 1.75 -1.63 -12.45
CA PHE A 85 1.36 -2.30 -11.21
C PHE A 85 0.43 -1.41 -10.38
N SER A 86 -0.65 -2.00 -9.86
CA SER A 86 -1.57 -1.38 -8.89
C SER A 86 -1.47 -2.14 -7.57
N THR A 87 -1.02 -1.46 -6.55
CA THR A 87 -0.90 -2.06 -5.21
C THR A 87 -2.27 -2.41 -4.66
N TYR A 88 -3.24 -1.46 -4.72
CA TYR A 88 -4.60 -1.70 -4.23
C TYR A 88 -5.25 -2.90 -4.91
N LYS A 89 -5.19 -2.97 -6.25
CA LYS A 89 -5.76 -4.09 -7.01
C LYS A 89 -5.17 -5.44 -6.60
N THR A 90 -3.87 -5.49 -6.31
CA THR A 90 -3.16 -6.72 -5.95
C THR A 90 -3.51 -7.20 -4.56
N VAL A 91 -3.65 -6.29 -3.58
CA VAL A 91 -3.89 -6.68 -2.18
C VAL A 91 -5.36 -6.71 -1.80
N SER A 92 -6.27 -6.19 -2.61
CA SER A 92 -7.73 -6.20 -2.37
C SER A 92 -8.37 -7.53 -2.81
N PRO A 93 -9.61 -7.84 -2.37
CA PRO A 93 -10.43 -7.11 -1.41
C PRO A 93 -9.98 -7.32 0.05
N PHE A 94 -10.16 -6.31 0.90
CA PHE A 94 -9.89 -6.42 2.33
C PHE A 94 -11.03 -7.16 3.03
N SER A 95 -10.97 -8.48 3.05
CA SER A 95 -11.98 -9.37 3.62
C SER A 95 -11.33 -10.50 4.44
N VAL A 96 -12.10 -11.08 5.35
CA VAL A 96 -11.65 -12.24 6.13
C VAL A 96 -11.35 -13.42 5.20
N ALA A 97 -12.14 -13.61 4.14
CA ALA A 97 -11.93 -14.66 3.15
C ALA A 97 -10.59 -14.49 2.40
N ASN A 98 -10.10 -13.26 2.27
CA ASN A 98 -8.80 -12.94 1.66
C ASN A 98 -7.66 -12.80 2.69
N GLY A 99 -7.85 -13.34 3.91
CA GLY A 99 -6.81 -13.44 4.94
C GLY A 99 -6.59 -12.17 5.76
N TYR A 100 -7.55 -11.22 5.78
CA TYR A 100 -7.42 -9.98 6.55
C TYR A 100 -8.17 -10.01 7.88
N TYR A 101 -7.64 -9.32 8.86
CA TYR A 101 -8.14 -9.17 10.22
C TYR A 101 -8.41 -7.71 10.56
N MET A 102 -9.26 -7.49 11.57
CA MET A 102 -9.48 -6.15 12.12
C MET A 102 -8.21 -5.65 12.83
N ALA A 103 -7.77 -4.46 12.47
CA ALA A 103 -6.65 -3.77 13.10
C ALA A 103 -6.72 -2.26 12.84
N GLY A 104 -5.99 -1.47 13.63
CA GLY A 104 -6.03 -0.02 13.58
C GLY A 104 -5.60 0.55 12.22
N SER A 105 -6.40 1.48 11.71
CA SER A 105 -6.21 2.24 10.49
C SER A 105 -6.45 3.72 10.72
N TYR A 106 -5.80 4.58 9.96
CA TYR A 106 -6.04 6.03 9.97
C TYR A 106 -7.22 6.39 9.07
N VAL A 107 -8.33 6.83 9.65
CA VAL A 107 -9.51 7.28 8.93
C VAL A 107 -9.92 8.66 9.40
N SER A 108 -9.87 9.66 8.52
CA SER A 108 -10.32 11.03 8.78
C SER A 108 -9.71 11.71 10.01
N GLY A 109 -8.49 11.35 10.39
CA GLY A 109 -7.79 11.92 11.56
C GLY A 109 -8.01 11.15 12.86
N LYS A 110 -8.59 9.95 12.78
CA LYS A 110 -8.80 9.05 13.93
C LYS A 110 -8.17 7.68 13.64
N VAL A 111 -7.84 6.97 14.71
CA VAL A 111 -7.49 5.55 14.62
C VAL A 111 -8.77 4.73 14.81
N VAL A 112 -9.13 3.96 13.80
CA VAL A 112 -10.29 3.06 13.85
C VAL A 112 -9.89 1.67 13.41
N ASP A 113 -10.51 0.65 13.97
CA ASP A 113 -10.28 -0.72 13.52
C ASP A 113 -11.00 -0.96 12.19
N SER A 114 -10.25 -1.50 11.22
CA SER A 114 -10.77 -1.91 9.92
C SER A 114 -10.10 -3.19 9.43
N LEU A 115 -10.74 -3.92 8.52
CA LEU A 115 -10.11 -5.04 7.84
C LEU A 115 -8.91 -4.54 7.02
N GLY A 116 -7.79 -5.23 7.12
CA GLY A 116 -6.56 -4.83 6.44
C GLY A 116 -5.78 -3.70 7.12
N GLY A 117 -6.11 -3.33 8.38
CA GLY A 117 -5.32 -2.36 9.13
C GLY A 117 -3.83 -2.71 9.11
N GLY A 118 -2.98 -1.76 8.72
CA GLY A 118 -1.52 -1.95 8.54
C GLY A 118 -1.07 -2.09 7.08
N ILE A 119 -1.98 -2.33 6.12
CA ILE A 119 -1.61 -2.59 4.71
C ILE A 119 -0.88 -1.41 4.05
N CYS A 120 -1.16 -0.17 4.45
CA CYS A 120 -0.43 1.00 3.95
C CYS A 120 1.08 0.98 4.28
N GLN A 121 1.51 0.20 5.28
CA GLN A 121 2.94 0.00 5.51
C GLN A 121 3.56 -0.87 4.42
N VAL A 122 2.80 -1.84 3.88
CA VAL A 122 3.22 -2.66 2.73
C VAL A 122 3.39 -1.79 1.49
N SER A 123 2.38 -0.98 1.14
CA SER A 123 2.46 -0.06 0.00
C SER A 123 3.58 0.97 0.14
N THR A 124 3.81 1.49 1.34
CA THR A 124 4.91 2.43 1.63
C THR A 124 6.28 1.79 1.47
N THR A 125 6.45 0.55 1.95
CA THR A 125 7.73 -0.15 1.80
C THR A 125 8.02 -0.48 0.34
N LEU A 126 7.01 -0.94 -0.40
CA LEU A 126 7.11 -1.16 -1.84
C LEU A 126 7.44 0.15 -2.59
N TYR A 127 6.76 1.26 -2.24
CA TYR A 127 7.03 2.58 -2.83
C TYR A 127 8.50 2.97 -2.73
N ASN A 128 9.11 2.81 -1.56
CA ASN A 128 10.52 3.16 -1.38
C ASN A 128 11.46 2.20 -2.15
N ALA A 129 11.14 0.91 -2.27
CA ALA A 129 11.90 0.00 -3.11
C ALA A 129 11.80 0.38 -4.59
N VAL A 130 10.62 0.77 -5.06
CA VAL A 130 10.34 1.27 -6.42
C VAL A 130 11.10 2.56 -6.71
N LEU A 131 11.14 3.50 -5.76
CA LEU A 131 11.93 4.72 -5.87
C LEU A 131 13.43 4.41 -6.03
N LEU A 132 13.98 3.50 -5.22
CA LEU A 132 15.38 3.10 -5.30
C LEU A 132 15.72 2.34 -6.60
N ALA A 133 14.73 1.65 -7.16
CA ALA A 133 14.83 1.04 -8.49
C ALA A 133 14.67 2.05 -9.63
N GLU A 134 14.37 3.32 -9.33
CA GLU A 134 14.12 4.42 -10.28
C GLU A 134 12.99 4.11 -11.29
N LEU A 135 11.99 3.33 -10.87
CA LEU A 135 10.81 3.08 -11.68
C LEU A 135 9.83 4.27 -11.65
N GLU A 136 9.07 4.43 -12.72
CA GLU A 136 8.13 5.53 -12.88
C GLU A 136 6.89 5.34 -12.00
N VAL A 137 6.70 6.22 -11.03
CA VAL A 137 5.51 6.26 -10.16
C VAL A 137 4.41 7.06 -10.85
N THR A 138 3.29 6.40 -11.17
CA THR A 138 2.15 7.02 -11.89
C THR A 138 1.06 7.49 -10.94
N GLU A 139 0.93 6.90 -9.74
CA GLU A 139 -0.02 7.33 -8.73
C GLU A 139 0.53 7.12 -7.31
N ARG A 140 0.43 8.17 -6.48
CA ARG A 140 0.82 8.10 -5.07
C ARG A 140 0.05 9.12 -4.24
N TYR A 141 -0.41 8.71 -3.07
CA TYR A 141 -1.00 9.57 -2.04
C TYR A 141 -0.27 9.44 -0.71
N ASN A 142 -0.14 10.54 0.03
CA ASN A 142 0.31 10.46 1.42
C ASN A 142 -0.84 10.11 2.37
N HIS A 143 -0.49 9.61 3.57
CA HIS A 143 -1.46 9.44 4.64
C HIS A 143 -2.05 10.78 5.08
N SER A 144 -3.23 10.73 5.68
CA SER A 144 -3.86 11.93 6.26
C SER A 144 -3.12 12.45 7.49
N MET A 145 -2.48 11.58 8.25
CA MET A 145 -1.63 11.88 9.42
C MET A 145 -0.24 11.28 9.23
N ILE A 146 0.76 11.84 9.92
CA ILE A 146 2.13 11.33 9.84
C ILE A 146 2.21 9.87 10.32
N VAL A 147 3.01 9.08 9.63
CA VAL A 147 3.36 7.71 10.03
C VAL A 147 4.79 7.69 10.59
N GLY A 148 5.08 6.76 11.50
CA GLY A 148 6.37 6.73 12.19
C GLY A 148 7.39 5.72 11.65
N TYR A 149 7.10 5.04 10.53
CA TYR A 149 7.97 4.00 10.00
C TYR A 149 8.77 4.44 8.74
N VAL A 150 8.52 5.65 8.25
CA VAL A 150 9.31 6.35 7.21
C VAL A 150 9.30 7.84 7.51
N ASP A 151 10.21 8.57 6.87
CA ASP A 151 10.27 10.04 6.95
C ASP A 151 9.05 10.68 6.22
N PRO A 152 8.69 11.93 6.58
CA PRO A 152 7.62 12.66 5.90
C PRO A 152 7.83 12.70 4.38
N SER A 153 6.76 12.55 3.61
CA SER A 153 6.73 12.45 2.14
C SER A 153 7.33 11.17 1.53
N ALA A 154 7.88 10.26 2.33
CA ALA A 154 8.34 8.96 1.88
C ALA A 154 7.29 7.84 2.02
N ASP A 155 6.05 8.19 2.36
CA ASP A 155 4.93 7.26 2.52
C ASP A 155 4.07 7.15 1.25
N ALA A 156 3.36 6.03 1.11
CA ALA A 156 2.35 5.82 0.08
C ALA A 156 1.12 5.12 0.69
N ALA A 157 -0.01 5.83 0.73
CA ALA A 157 -1.27 5.34 1.30
C ALA A 157 -2.17 4.77 0.21
N ILE A 158 -2.82 3.64 0.52
CA ILE A 158 -3.88 3.05 -0.29
C ILE A 158 -5.18 2.99 0.51
N ALA A 159 -6.33 3.25 -0.13
CA ALA A 159 -7.62 3.23 0.54
C ALA A 159 -8.78 3.10 -0.45
N GLU A 160 -9.59 2.04 -0.30
CA GLU A 160 -10.76 1.78 -1.13
C GLU A 160 -11.77 2.94 -1.08
N SER A 161 -12.14 3.39 0.13
CA SER A 161 -13.18 4.40 0.34
C SER A 161 -12.90 5.75 -0.29
N SER A 162 -11.63 6.06 -0.59
CA SER A 162 -11.20 7.31 -1.21
C SER A 162 -10.51 7.13 -2.57
N GLY A 163 -10.52 5.91 -3.11
CA GLY A 163 -9.92 5.58 -4.41
C GLY A 163 -8.40 5.80 -4.47
N LYS A 164 -7.72 5.80 -3.32
CA LYS A 164 -6.26 5.99 -3.28
C LYS A 164 -5.54 4.71 -3.63
N ASP A 165 -4.60 4.79 -4.55
CA ASP A 165 -3.72 3.69 -4.91
C ASP A 165 -2.25 4.14 -4.91
N PHE A 166 -1.37 3.18 -4.93
CA PHE A 166 0.02 3.35 -5.28
C PHE A 166 0.28 2.53 -6.55
N LYS A 167 0.63 3.24 -7.63
CA LYS A 167 0.90 2.64 -8.93
C LYS A 167 2.25 3.07 -9.47
N PHE A 168 2.85 2.18 -10.23
CA PHE A 168 4.10 2.45 -10.94
C PHE A 168 4.16 1.60 -12.22
N VAL A 169 5.00 2.01 -13.17
CA VAL A 169 5.22 1.33 -14.44
C VAL A 169 6.63 0.77 -14.48
N ASN A 170 6.80 -0.40 -15.07
CA ASN A 170 8.11 -0.86 -15.48
C ASN A 170 8.55 -0.06 -16.73
N ASN A 171 9.26 1.03 -16.51
CA ASN A 171 9.80 1.90 -17.55
C ASN A 171 11.19 1.46 -18.05
N THR A 172 11.64 0.24 -17.73
CA THR A 172 12.86 -0.36 -18.24
C THR A 172 12.60 -1.17 -19.51
N ASP A 173 13.65 -1.63 -20.17
CA ASP A 173 13.58 -2.44 -21.41
C ASP A 173 13.62 -3.95 -21.15
N ALA A 174 13.59 -4.37 -19.88
CA ALA A 174 13.60 -5.77 -19.47
C ALA A 174 12.50 -6.04 -18.42
N PRO A 175 12.10 -7.29 -18.23
CA PRO A 175 11.20 -7.63 -17.13
C PRO A 175 11.81 -7.26 -15.78
N ILE A 176 10.93 -6.90 -14.82
CA ILE A 176 11.27 -6.78 -13.41
C ILE A 176 10.50 -7.82 -12.60
N TYR A 177 11.10 -8.25 -11.49
CA TYR A 177 10.48 -9.19 -10.56
C TYR A 177 10.46 -8.58 -9.14
N ILE A 178 9.31 -8.66 -8.48
CA ILE A 178 9.10 -8.15 -7.13
C ILE A 178 9.17 -9.31 -6.15
N GLU A 179 10.17 -9.31 -5.30
CA GLU A 179 10.28 -10.25 -4.19
C GLU A 179 9.87 -9.56 -2.89
N GLY A 180 8.85 -10.11 -2.22
CA GLY A 180 8.32 -9.61 -0.97
C GLY A 180 8.55 -10.58 0.17
N TYR A 181 9.19 -10.12 1.25
CA TYR A 181 9.37 -10.91 2.48
C TYR A 181 8.36 -10.49 3.54
N THR A 182 7.85 -11.46 4.27
CA THR A 182 6.87 -11.23 5.36
C THR A 182 7.42 -10.38 6.51
N GLN A 183 8.74 -10.20 6.61
CA GLN A 183 9.36 -9.22 7.50
C GLN A 183 9.25 -7.77 6.98
N ILE A 184 8.52 -7.58 5.90
CA ILE A 184 8.29 -6.33 5.17
C ILE A 184 9.55 -5.72 4.57
N THR A 185 10.18 -6.51 3.72
CA THR A 185 11.23 -6.09 2.79
C THR A 185 10.72 -6.34 1.37
N PHE A 186 10.93 -5.38 0.48
CA PHE A 186 10.75 -5.59 -0.95
C PHE A 186 12.07 -5.39 -1.68
N ASN A 187 12.39 -6.34 -2.55
CA ASN A 187 13.45 -6.26 -3.52
C ASN A 187 12.84 -6.18 -4.93
N ILE A 188 13.29 -5.23 -5.71
CA ILE A 188 12.97 -5.12 -7.13
C ILE A 188 14.17 -5.64 -7.92
N TYR A 189 14.01 -6.79 -8.56
CA TYR A 189 15.01 -7.36 -9.43
C TYR A 189 14.74 -6.97 -10.88
N GLY A 190 15.80 -6.82 -11.67
CA GLY A 190 15.73 -6.52 -13.07
C GLY A 190 17.10 -6.60 -13.73
N LYS A 191 17.25 -5.92 -14.85
CA LYS A 191 18.51 -5.76 -15.55
C LYS A 191 19.13 -4.41 -15.18
N GLU A 192 20.29 -4.40 -14.55
CA GLU A 192 20.98 -3.15 -14.25
C GLU A 192 21.53 -2.52 -15.54
N THR A 193 21.05 -1.33 -15.82
CA THR A 193 21.46 -0.54 -17.00
C THR A 193 22.06 0.81 -16.63
N ARG A 194 22.04 1.16 -15.35
CA ARG A 194 22.62 2.40 -14.84
C ARG A 194 24.14 2.33 -14.89
N ALA A 195 24.79 3.47 -15.10
CA ALA A 195 26.24 3.56 -15.18
C ALA A 195 26.91 3.09 -13.88
N ALA A 196 28.08 2.50 -13.99
CA ALA A 196 28.90 2.18 -12.83
C ALA A 196 29.20 3.47 -12.04
N GLY A 197 28.90 3.49 -10.73
CA GLY A 197 29.03 4.68 -9.88
C GLY A 197 27.76 5.55 -9.80
N HIS A 198 26.70 5.22 -10.57
CA HIS A 198 25.39 5.81 -10.38
C HIS A 198 24.74 5.29 -9.10
N SER A 199 24.12 6.18 -8.35
CA SER A 199 23.25 5.83 -7.21
C SER A 199 22.24 6.94 -6.93
N VAL A 200 21.13 6.59 -6.31
CA VAL A 200 20.14 7.56 -5.87
C VAL A 200 19.91 7.43 -4.37
N ARG A 201 19.58 8.55 -3.74
CA ARG A 201 19.07 8.60 -2.37
C ARG A 201 17.89 9.55 -2.31
N TYR A 202 17.06 9.37 -1.30
CA TYR A 202 15.88 10.19 -1.11
C TYR A 202 15.98 10.91 0.23
N GLU A 203 15.72 12.22 0.21
CA GLU A 203 15.77 13.09 1.39
C GLU A 203 14.42 13.76 1.62
N SER A 204 13.89 13.61 2.83
CA SER A 204 12.70 14.33 3.28
C SER A 204 13.09 15.71 3.77
N GLU A 205 12.34 16.74 3.36
CA GLU A 205 12.46 18.10 3.85
C GLU A 205 11.14 18.53 4.46
N VAL A 206 11.16 18.83 5.76
CA VAL A 206 10.02 19.39 6.49
C VAL A 206 10.01 20.90 6.28
N LEU A 207 8.94 21.41 5.63
CA LEU A 207 8.76 22.83 5.33
C LEU A 207 8.02 23.54 6.45
N GLU A 208 7.09 22.87 7.13
CA GLU A 208 6.28 23.42 8.20
C GLU A 208 5.92 22.31 9.20
N THR A 209 6.03 22.65 10.48
CA THR A 209 5.57 21.81 11.59
C THR A 209 4.40 22.52 12.27
N ILE A 210 3.24 21.86 12.34
CA ILE A 210 2.02 22.38 12.92
C ILE A 210 1.78 21.66 14.25
N THR A 211 2.15 22.32 15.33
CA THR A 211 1.99 21.78 16.69
C THR A 211 0.51 21.81 17.08
N PRO A 212 -0.03 20.72 17.67
CA PRO A 212 -1.39 20.72 18.20
C PRO A 212 -1.57 21.80 19.27
N PRO A 213 -2.79 22.42 19.32
CA PRO A 213 -3.13 23.34 20.41
C PRO A 213 -3.29 22.55 21.73
N ALA A 214 -3.73 23.26 22.79
CA ALA A 214 -4.11 22.63 24.06
C ALA A 214 -5.14 21.50 23.86
N ASP A 215 -5.17 20.58 24.81
CA ASP A 215 -6.06 19.45 24.85
C ASP A 215 -7.54 19.89 24.73
N GLN A 216 -8.37 19.07 24.10
CA GLN A 216 -9.78 19.33 23.88
C GLN A 216 -10.63 18.28 24.58
N ILE A 217 -11.55 18.69 25.46
CA ILE A 217 -12.47 17.77 26.11
C ILE A 217 -13.88 18.05 25.62
N TYR A 218 -14.57 16.99 25.19
CA TYR A 218 -15.95 17.04 24.72
C TYR A 218 -16.87 16.32 25.70
N ALA A 219 -17.97 16.99 26.10
CA ALA A 219 -19.03 16.39 26.88
C ALA A 219 -19.93 15.54 25.97
N ASP A 220 -20.28 14.34 26.41
CA ASP A 220 -21.25 13.47 25.74
C ASP A 220 -22.40 13.16 26.68
N ALA A 221 -23.55 13.82 26.49
CA ALA A 221 -24.74 13.63 27.26
C ALA A 221 -25.47 12.29 26.99
N GLY A 222 -25.07 11.57 25.95
CA GLY A 222 -25.57 10.22 25.64
C GLY A 222 -24.87 9.11 26.41
N GLN A 223 -23.72 9.41 27.05
CA GLN A 223 -22.91 8.46 27.80
C GLN A 223 -22.93 8.76 29.31
N PRO A 224 -22.93 7.73 30.17
CA PRO A 224 -22.96 7.92 31.63
C PRO A 224 -21.64 8.51 32.12
N ILE A 225 -21.65 9.15 33.29
CA ILE A 225 -20.45 9.55 34.02
C ILE A 225 -19.57 8.34 34.25
N GLY A 226 -18.23 8.51 33.99
CA GLY A 226 -17.25 7.43 34.00
C GLY A 226 -16.91 6.89 32.59
N TYR A 227 -17.71 7.20 31.57
CA TYR A 227 -17.31 6.95 30.17
C TYR A 227 -16.26 7.95 29.77
N ILE A 228 -15.10 7.46 29.32
CA ILE A 228 -13.99 8.27 28.81
C ILE A 228 -13.37 7.57 27.60
N VAL A 229 -13.30 8.27 26.48
CA VAL A 229 -12.53 7.86 25.29
C VAL A 229 -11.54 8.94 24.95
N THR A 230 -10.28 8.59 24.81
CA THR A 230 -9.20 9.53 24.51
C THR A 230 -8.62 9.28 23.11
N GLU A 231 -8.23 10.36 22.43
CA GLU A 231 -7.49 10.33 21.16
C GLU A 231 -6.15 11.04 21.33
N SER A 232 -5.09 10.44 20.81
CA SER A 232 -3.73 11.00 20.88
C SER A 232 -3.57 12.20 19.97
N ALA A 233 -2.72 13.14 20.37
CA ALA A 233 -2.31 14.25 19.51
C ALA A 233 -1.44 13.75 18.34
N HIS A 234 -1.60 14.38 17.17
CA HIS A 234 -0.72 14.20 16.02
C HIS A 234 -0.21 15.53 15.53
N ILE A 235 1.10 15.64 15.39
CA ILE A 235 1.73 16.82 14.79
C ILE A 235 1.42 16.83 13.29
N GLY A 236 1.02 17.98 12.77
CA GLY A 236 0.87 18.20 11.34
C GLY A 236 2.19 18.61 10.68
N TYR A 237 2.36 18.22 9.43
CA TYR A 237 3.54 18.58 8.65
C TYR A 237 3.17 18.99 7.23
N LYS A 238 3.92 19.94 6.68
CA LYS A 238 4.10 20.07 5.24
C LYS A 238 5.51 19.66 4.91
N ALA A 239 5.68 18.74 3.99
CA ALA A 239 6.97 18.19 3.63
C ALA A 239 7.06 17.91 2.13
N ARG A 240 8.26 17.74 1.64
CA ARG A 240 8.55 17.29 0.29
C ARG A 240 9.66 16.25 0.30
N LEU A 241 9.69 15.42 -0.73
CA LEU A 241 10.71 14.41 -0.93
C LEU A 241 11.57 14.81 -2.12
N TRP A 242 12.87 14.74 -1.95
CA TRP A 242 13.87 14.99 -2.97
C TRP A 242 14.50 13.68 -3.41
N LYS A 243 14.65 13.50 -4.71
CA LYS A 243 15.57 12.53 -5.31
C LYS A 243 16.91 13.21 -5.54
N ILE A 244 17.96 12.62 -5.04
CA ILE A 244 19.34 13.08 -5.20
C ILE A 244 20.09 12.04 -5.98
N THR A 245 20.53 12.42 -7.18
CA THR A 245 21.33 11.54 -8.05
C THR A 245 22.80 11.79 -7.81
N MET A 246 23.51 10.70 -7.61
CA MET A 246 24.95 10.69 -7.36
C MET A 246 25.68 9.99 -8.49
N GLU A 247 26.76 10.56 -8.99
CA GLU A 247 27.68 9.92 -9.94
C GLU A 247 29.09 9.88 -9.32
N ASN A 248 29.62 8.68 -9.15
CA ASN A 248 30.91 8.46 -8.50
C ASN A 248 31.06 9.17 -7.13
N GLY A 249 29.96 9.17 -6.36
CA GLY A 249 29.93 9.80 -5.03
C GLY A 249 29.73 11.32 -5.02
N VAL A 250 29.51 11.95 -6.17
CA VAL A 250 29.24 13.39 -6.32
C VAL A 250 27.76 13.61 -6.65
N GLU A 251 27.09 14.54 -5.97
CA GLU A 251 25.71 14.95 -6.29
C GLU A 251 25.69 15.68 -7.63
N VAL A 252 24.93 15.15 -8.60
CA VAL A 252 24.82 15.74 -9.95
C VAL A 252 23.43 16.31 -10.22
N SER A 253 22.39 15.83 -9.53
CA SER A 253 21.07 16.45 -9.59
C SER A 253 20.30 16.31 -8.27
N ARG A 254 19.33 17.19 -8.08
CA ARG A 254 18.38 17.20 -6.96
C ARG A 254 17.02 17.61 -7.51
N GLU A 255 16.06 16.69 -7.46
CA GLU A 255 14.73 16.86 -8.05
C GLU A 255 13.64 16.60 -7.01
N GLN A 256 12.60 17.43 -6.97
CA GLN A 256 11.47 17.19 -6.09
C GLN A 256 10.60 16.07 -6.67
N VAL A 257 10.45 14.99 -5.93
CA VAL A 257 9.62 13.83 -6.30
C VAL A 257 8.15 14.09 -6.00
N ASN A 258 7.86 14.60 -4.80
CA ASN A 258 6.50 14.85 -4.35
C ASN A 258 6.46 15.90 -3.23
N SER A 259 5.23 16.29 -2.84
CA SER A 259 4.94 17.04 -1.62
C SER A 259 3.79 16.39 -0.87
N SER A 260 3.74 16.59 0.45
CA SER A 260 2.76 15.99 1.33
C SER A 260 2.30 16.99 2.39
N THR A 261 1.03 16.91 2.75
CA THR A 261 0.46 17.64 3.89
C THR A 261 -0.17 16.62 4.84
N TYR A 262 0.29 16.60 6.07
CA TYR A 262 -0.22 15.76 7.13
C TYR A 262 -1.04 16.60 8.10
N LYS A 263 -2.25 16.12 8.39
CA LYS A 263 -3.20 16.82 9.26
C LYS A 263 -2.70 16.80 10.70
N MET A 264 -2.72 17.95 11.35
CA MET A 264 -2.59 18.08 12.78
C MET A 264 -3.91 17.65 13.44
N VAL A 265 -3.82 16.89 14.54
CA VAL A 265 -4.94 16.50 15.37
C VAL A 265 -4.59 16.85 16.83
N PRO A 266 -5.42 17.62 17.57
CA PRO A 266 -5.22 17.87 18.98
C PRO A 266 -5.45 16.59 19.80
N ARG A 267 -4.80 16.46 20.94
CA ARG A 267 -5.20 15.46 21.93
C ARG A 267 -6.62 15.77 22.38
N SER A 268 -7.48 14.75 22.46
CA SER A 268 -8.87 14.96 22.88
C SER A 268 -9.36 13.83 23.78
N ALA A 269 -10.37 14.16 24.59
CA ALA A 269 -11.15 13.20 25.36
C ALA A 269 -12.63 13.46 25.16
N THR A 270 -13.42 12.39 24.99
CA THR A 270 -14.88 12.44 25.08
C THR A 270 -15.28 11.87 26.42
N VAL A 271 -15.99 12.66 27.22
CA VAL A 271 -16.37 12.35 28.62
C VAL A 271 -17.88 12.28 28.72
N GLY A 272 -18.39 11.15 29.24
CA GLY A 272 -19.82 10.98 29.49
C GLY A 272 -20.31 11.90 30.63
N THR A 273 -21.47 12.53 30.40
CA THR A 273 -22.07 13.48 31.35
C THR A 273 -23.48 13.12 31.74
N ALA A 274 -24.06 12.01 31.24
CA ALA A 274 -25.39 11.59 31.60
C ALA A 274 -25.47 11.15 33.07
N THR A 275 -26.25 11.87 33.88
CA THR A 275 -26.55 11.56 35.27
C THR A 275 -27.88 12.21 35.70
N SER A 276 -28.55 11.62 36.67
CA SER A 276 -29.72 12.22 37.35
C SER A 276 -29.35 13.03 38.59
N ASP A 277 -28.05 13.02 38.99
CA ASP A 277 -27.53 13.76 40.13
C ASP A 277 -27.02 15.14 39.68
N PRO A 278 -27.65 16.26 40.06
CA PRO A 278 -27.18 17.59 39.65
C PRO A 278 -25.80 17.95 40.15
N GLN A 279 -25.41 17.49 41.36
CA GLN A 279 -24.07 17.78 41.89
C GLN A 279 -23.00 17.06 41.09
N ALA A 280 -23.18 15.78 40.77
CA ALA A 280 -22.28 15.01 39.93
C ALA A 280 -22.14 15.61 38.51
N TYR A 281 -23.25 16.16 37.97
CA TYR A 281 -23.21 16.87 36.69
C TYR A 281 -22.35 18.15 36.76
N GLU A 282 -22.54 18.98 37.79
CA GLU A 282 -21.72 20.19 37.97
C GLU A 282 -20.21 19.87 38.14
N GLU A 283 -19.89 18.84 38.94
CA GLU A 283 -18.51 18.40 39.16
C GLU A 283 -17.83 17.92 37.87
N ILE A 284 -18.51 17.10 37.06
CA ILE A 284 -17.93 16.63 35.80
C ILE A 284 -17.79 17.75 34.78
N MET A 285 -18.75 18.68 34.70
CA MET A 285 -18.66 19.84 33.80
C MET A 285 -17.53 20.80 34.24
N ALA A 286 -17.31 20.96 35.53
CA ALA A 286 -16.17 21.72 36.06
C ALA A 286 -14.85 21.07 35.71
N ALA A 287 -14.74 19.73 35.83
CA ALA A 287 -13.55 18.97 35.42
C ALA A 287 -13.28 19.11 33.93
N ILE A 288 -14.30 18.97 33.06
CA ILE A 288 -14.21 19.15 31.61
C ILE A 288 -13.68 20.57 31.28
N SER A 289 -14.12 21.59 32.02
CA SER A 289 -13.69 22.96 31.74
C SER A 289 -12.21 23.25 32.01
N THR A 290 -11.53 22.37 32.76
CA THR A 290 -10.07 22.51 32.99
C THR A 290 -9.25 22.13 31.77
N ALA A 291 -9.82 21.43 30.82
CA ALA A 291 -9.17 20.92 29.59
C ALA A 291 -7.85 20.19 29.89
N ASN A 292 -7.79 19.43 30.99
CA ASN A 292 -6.62 18.65 31.38
C ASN A 292 -6.95 17.15 31.28
N ILE A 293 -6.32 16.47 30.31
CA ILE A 293 -6.51 15.06 30.00
C ILE A 293 -5.41 14.21 30.63
#